data_4accf7d73f204e64e3a99e0713a6cdb0
#
_entry.id   4accf7d73f204e64e3a99e0713a6cdb0
#
_cell.length_a   1.000
_cell.length_b   1.000
_cell.length_c   1.000
_cell.angle_alpha   90.00
_cell.angle_beta   90.00
_cell.angle_gamma   90.00
#
_symmetry.space_group_name_H-M   'P 1'
#
loop_
_entity.id
_entity.type
_entity.pdbx_description
1 polymer ?
#
loop_
_entity_poly.entity_id
_entity_poly.type
_entity_poly.pdbx_seq_one_letter_code
_entity_poly.pdbx_strand_id
1 'polypeptide(L)'
;MRIDAYSQRIKSAIATFCLLSTFSFLAPLQAQENNLVVIKPTDTPADIVRKAAHVVPSARQFNWQRQELTAFLHFGVNTYTGKEWGDGTESATIFNPTALDADQWIRELKAAGFKCAILTCKHHDGFCLWPSAYTEHSVKHSPWKNGMGDVVREVSDACQKYGMAFGVYLSPWDRNSKLYGTEAYNDYFVNQLTELLTQYGKVSEVWFDGACGEGANGKKQEYDFVRWYELIRKLQPEAVISVMGPDVRWVGTETGRGRSTEWSVVPKDNLDQEAIAQNSQKEVLTQPVGDMMGQDLGSRKIIEKAKSLIWYPAEIDVSIRPGWFYHESQDHQVKTPKELMDIYFTSVGMNGVLLLNLPPNKEGKLAEADIKSLRGFRQLYDATFTDNLLSNAKITCKVSEGKPHNIIDNNYDTSVLPNMKTGEAVFLFKLKQPVTFNVLSVQEDIRKGQRVEAFTLEVKDAHGKWQKATEGTTIGHKRLLKFPLQTAKEVRLTVQQVRAVPAIAEIGLYHLKE
;
A
#
# COMPACT_ATOMS: atom_id res chain seq x y z
N MET A 1 -28.73 89.53 -28.30
CA MET A 1 -30.06 88.94 -28.18
C MET A 1 -29.82 87.74 -27.25
N ARG A 2 -30.05 87.95 -25.97
CA ARG A 2 -31.10 87.43 -25.10
C ARG A 2 -31.15 85.89 -25.16
N ILE A 3 -31.11 85.12 -24.12
CA ILE A 3 -31.48 85.24 -22.68
C ILE A 3 -30.90 83.97 -22.00
N ASP A 4 -30.25 84.10 -20.86
CA ASP A 4 -30.56 83.65 -19.50
C ASP A 4 -31.03 82.19 -19.38
N ALA A 5 -30.75 81.41 -18.43
CA ALA A 5 -30.26 81.56 -17.06
C ALA A 5 -30.43 80.19 -16.35
N TYR A 6 -29.86 80.11 -15.20
CA TYR A 6 -30.15 79.29 -14.01
C TYR A 6 -29.48 77.96 -13.91
N SER A 7 -28.37 77.92 -13.22
CA SER A 7 -28.17 77.66 -11.78
C SER A 7 -28.96 76.46 -11.24
N GLN A 8 -28.25 75.43 -10.92
CA GLN A 8 -28.27 74.95 -9.55
C GLN A 8 -27.09 73.95 -9.27
N ARG A 9 -26.40 74.25 -8.20
CA ARG A 9 -25.43 73.43 -7.57
C ARG A 9 -26.03 72.18 -6.97
N ILE A 10 -25.54 71.01 -7.28
CA ILE A 10 -25.62 69.87 -6.36
C ILE A 10 -24.21 69.29 -6.23
N LYS A 11 -23.65 69.52 -5.04
CA LYS A 11 -22.47 68.81 -4.57
C LYS A 11 -22.86 67.37 -4.35
N SER A 12 -22.29 66.43 -5.08
CA SER A 12 -22.30 65.01 -4.71
C SER A 12 -20.90 64.62 -4.37
N ALA A 13 -20.69 64.35 -3.11
CA ALA A 13 -19.51 63.71 -2.57
C ALA A 13 -19.42 62.30 -3.11
N ILE A 14 -18.41 62.01 -3.89
CA ILE A 14 -18.03 60.65 -4.25
C ILE A 14 -17.36 60.04 -3.03
N ALA A 15 -18.08 59.27 -2.24
CA ALA A 15 -17.54 58.39 -1.24
C ALA A 15 -16.95 57.18 -1.94
N THR A 16 -15.63 57.16 -2.07
CA THR A 16 -14.87 55.97 -2.52
C THR A 16 -14.99 54.92 -1.44
N PHE A 17 -15.85 53.93 -1.62
CA PHE A 17 -15.95 52.77 -0.78
C PHE A 17 -14.85 51.79 -1.21
N CYS A 18 -13.68 51.83 -0.51
CA CYS A 18 -12.69 50.76 -0.56
C CYS A 18 -13.29 49.54 0.10
N LEU A 19 -13.87 48.62 -0.70
CA LEU A 19 -14.12 47.25 -0.27
C LEU A 19 -12.77 46.54 -0.11
N LEU A 20 -12.25 46.55 1.10
CA LEU A 20 -11.22 45.61 1.54
C LEU A 20 -11.90 44.23 1.62
N SER A 21 -11.85 43.46 0.52
CA SER A 21 -12.14 42.03 0.54
C SER A 21 -11.02 41.34 1.32
N THR A 22 -11.24 41.17 2.62
CA THR A 22 -10.45 40.22 3.41
C THR A 22 -10.74 38.81 2.88
N PHE A 23 -9.92 38.35 1.97
CA PHE A 23 -9.81 36.90 1.69
C PHE A 23 -9.25 36.27 2.97
N SER A 24 -10.15 35.87 3.85
CA SER A 24 -9.82 34.88 4.88
C SER A 24 -9.46 33.59 4.14
N PHE A 25 -8.17 33.34 3.98
CA PHE A 25 -7.68 31.98 3.71
C PHE A 25 -8.13 31.14 4.91
N LEU A 26 -9.31 30.53 4.81
CA LEU A 26 -9.63 29.35 5.61
C LEU A 26 -8.62 28.29 5.17
N ALA A 27 -7.51 28.17 5.91
CA ALA A 27 -6.72 26.97 5.87
C ALA A 27 -7.69 25.81 6.06
N PRO A 28 -7.69 24.79 5.20
CA PRO A 28 -8.54 23.63 5.42
C PRO A 28 -8.22 23.13 6.84
N LEU A 29 -9.25 23.08 7.70
CA LEU A 29 -9.14 22.34 8.96
C LEU A 29 -8.66 20.95 8.54
N GLN A 30 -7.40 20.63 8.82
CA GLN A 30 -6.92 19.27 8.72
C GLN A 30 -7.81 18.46 9.66
N ALA A 31 -8.70 17.66 9.08
CA ALA A 31 -9.51 16.74 9.86
C ALA A 31 -8.52 15.94 10.71
N GLN A 32 -8.71 15.93 12.02
CA GLN A 32 -7.85 15.22 12.94
C GLN A 32 -7.81 13.75 12.50
N GLU A 33 -6.65 13.30 12.03
CA GLU A 33 -6.49 11.92 11.57
C GLU A 33 -6.67 11.02 12.79
N ASN A 34 -7.69 10.16 12.77
CA ASN A 34 -7.97 9.20 13.83
C ASN A 34 -7.16 7.90 13.65
N ASN A 35 -6.00 8.00 13.02
CA ASN A 35 -5.11 6.86 12.77
C ASN A 35 -4.18 6.53 13.94
N LEU A 36 -4.25 7.32 15.02
CA LEU A 36 -3.45 7.15 16.23
C LEU A 36 -4.29 7.44 17.47
N VAL A 37 -4.12 6.64 18.53
CA VAL A 37 -4.73 6.88 19.83
C VAL A 37 -3.72 6.64 20.96
N VAL A 38 -3.72 7.52 21.96
CA VAL A 38 -2.91 7.38 23.18
C VAL A 38 -3.66 6.55 24.20
N ILE A 39 -2.97 5.61 24.83
CA ILE A 39 -3.46 4.80 25.94
C ILE A 39 -3.08 5.50 27.23
N LYS A 40 -4.09 5.82 28.06
CA LYS A 40 -3.89 6.48 29.35
C LYS A 40 -3.59 5.44 30.44
N PRO A 41 -2.81 5.75 31.47
CA PRO A 41 -2.59 4.85 32.59
C PRO A 41 -3.87 4.41 33.33
N THR A 42 -4.96 5.16 33.15
CA THR A 42 -6.28 4.89 33.74
C THR A 42 -7.18 4.03 32.86
N ASP A 43 -6.76 3.73 31.62
CA ASP A 43 -7.57 2.91 30.70
C ASP A 43 -7.58 1.46 31.18
N THR A 44 -8.76 0.89 31.26
CA THR A 44 -8.94 -0.54 31.52
C THR A 44 -8.66 -1.35 30.25
N PRO A 45 -8.41 -2.67 30.33
CA PRO A 45 -8.29 -3.53 29.14
C PRO A 45 -9.47 -3.37 28.16
N ALA A 46 -10.70 -3.22 28.67
CA ALA A 46 -11.89 -2.99 27.85
C ALA A 46 -11.84 -1.63 27.14
N ASP A 47 -11.33 -0.58 27.80
CA ASP A 47 -11.15 0.74 27.18
C ASP A 47 -10.11 0.69 26.06
N ILE A 48 -9.01 -0.04 26.26
CA ILE A 48 -7.95 -0.21 25.26
C ILE A 48 -8.50 -0.93 24.01
N VAL A 49 -9.21 -2.03 24.21
CA VAL A 49 -9.87 -2.76 23.09
C VAL A 49 -10.86 -1.85 22.36
N ARG A 50 -11.67 -1.08 23.08
CA ARG A 50 -12.61 -0.11 22.49
C ARG A 50 -11.85 0.97 21.71
N LYS A 51 -10.76 1.53 22.21
CA LYS A 51 -9.91 2.49 21.49
C LYS A 51 -9.33 1.88 20.24
N ALA A 52 -8.76 0.67 20.30
CA ALA A 52 -8.21 -0.05 19.15
C ALA A 52 -9.25 -0.23 18.02
N ALA A 53 -10.51 -0.52 18.38
CA ALA A 53 -11.60 -0.69 17.42
C ALA A 53 -11.99 0.59 16.67
N HIS A 54 -11.52 1.77 17.11
CA HIS A 54 -11.84 3.08 16.54
C HIS A 54 -10.62 3.79 15.94
N VAL A 55 -9.44 3.16 15.96
CA VAL A 55 -8.31 3.59 15.13
C VAL A 55 -8.63 3.24 13.69
N VAL A 56 -8.57 4.24 12.80
CA VAL A 56 -8.94 4.11 11.38
C VAL A 56 -7.79 4.58 10.48
N PRO A 57 -7.72 4.15 9.23
CA PRO A 57 -6.69 4.65 8.31
C PRO A 57 -6.86 6.15 8.05
N SER A 58 -5.74 6.85 7.86
CA SER A 58 -5.76 8.15 7.19
C SER A 58 -6.25 7.99 5.74
N ALA A 59 -6.63 9.09 5.09
CA ALA A 59 -7.11 9.04 3.69
C ALA A 59 -6.06 8.41 2.75
N ARG A 60 -4.76 8.75 2.92
CA ARG A 60 -3.67 8.18 2.11
C ARG A 60 -3.50 6.67 2.36
N GLN A 61 -3.56 6.21 3.62
CA GLN A 61 -3.48 4.79 3.97
C GLN A 61 -4.69 4.00 3.43
N PHE A 62 -5.89 4.57 3.52
CA PHE A 62 -7.09 3.97 2.97
C PHE A 62 -7.00 3.80 1.44
N ASN A 63 -6.59 4.85 0.73
CA ASN A 63 -6.42 4.81 -0.72
C ASN A 63 -5.33 3.80 -1.12
N TRP A 64 -4.25 3.72 -0.34
CA TRP A 64 -3.18 2.76 -0.57
C TRP A 64 -3.65 1.31 -0.36
N GLN A 65 -4.35 0.99 0.75
CA GLN A 65 -4.86 -0.38 0.98
C GLN A 65 -5.82 -0.84 -0.11
N ARG A 66 -6.61 0.07 -0.70
CA ARG A 66 -7.49 -0.23 -1.83
C ARG A 66 -6.78 -0.57 -3.14
N GLN A 67 -5.49 -0.31 -3.24
CA GLN A 67 -4.71 -0.72 -4.41
C GLN A 67 -4.57 -2.25 -4.49
N GLU A 68 -4.43 -2.94 -3.36
CA GLU A 68 -4.27 -4.39 -3.23
C GLU A 68 -3.04 -4.96 -3.96
N LEU A 69 -2.82 -4.59 -5.22
CA LEU A 69 -1.74 -5.04 -6.09
C LEU A 69 -0.89 -3.85 -6.50
N THR A 70 0.36 -3.82 -6.03
CA THR A 70 1.40 -2.85 -6.40
C THR A 70 2.60 -3.59 -6.98
N ALA A 71 3.31 -2.95 -7.89
CA ALA A 71 4.46 -3.53 -8.57
C ALA A 71 5.74 -2.81 -8.18
N PHE A 72 6.82 -3.57 -7.96
CA PHE A 72 8.17 -3.08 -7.85
C PHE A 72 8.89 -3.27 -9.18
N LEU A 73 9.70 -2.30 -9.56
CA LEU A 73 10.51 -2.33 -10.78
C LEU A 73 11.97 -2.12 -10.40
N HIS A 74 12.70 -3.22 -10.13
CA HIS A 74 14.14 -3.17 -9.88
C HIS A 74 14.88 -3.10 -11.20
N PHE A 75 15.45 -1.94 -11.48
CA PHE A 75 16.22 -1.68 -12.69
C PHE A 75 17.39 -0.73 -12.35
N GLY A 76 18.54 -0.94 -12.96
CA GLY A 76 19.73 -0.11 -12.70
C GLY A 76 21.01 -0.77 -13.18
N VAL A 77 22.15 -0.32 -12.67
CA VAL A 77 23.46 -0.91 -12.99
C VAL A 77 23.55 -2.38 -12.59
N ASN A 78 22.83 -2.79 -11.55
CA ASN A 78 22.81 -4.18 -11.06
C ASN A 78 22.20 -5.15 -12.10
N THR A 79 21.26 -4.68 -12.93
CA THR A 79 20.75 -5.46 -14.08
C THR A 79 21.88 -5.88 -15.02
N TYR A 80 22.94 -5.08 -15.16
CA TYR A 80 24.06 -5.33 -16.07
C TYR A 80 25.22 -6.06 -15.42
N THR A 81 25.46 -5.84 -14.11
CA THR A 81 26.53 -6.51 -13.35
C THR A 81 26.16 -7.91 -12.94
N GLY A 82 24.85 -8.23 -12.85
CA GLY A 82 24.37 -9.48 -12.29
C GLY A 82 24.57 -9.59 -10.77
N LYS A 83 24.63 -8.44 -10.07
CA LYS A 83 24.69 -8.37 -8.60
C LYS A 83 23.32 -7.95 -8.08
N GLU A 84 22.92 -8.50 -6.93
CA GLU A 84 21.72 -8.01 -6.20
C GLU A 84 22.03 -6.69 -5.49
N TRP A 85 23.21 -6.55 -4.93
CA TRP A 85 23.71 -5.32 -4.31
C TRP A 85 25.03 -4.91 -4.96
N GLY A 86 25.02 -3.77 -5.63
CA GLY A 86 26.22 -3.14 -6.13
C GLY A 86 27.08 -2.60 -4.98
N ASP A 87 28.36 -2.41 -5.24
CA ASP A 87 29.30 -1.91 -4.24
C ASP A 87 29.54 -0.39 -4.33
N GLY A 88 28.90 0.29 -5.29
CA GLY A 88 29.03 1.73 -5.51
C GLY A 88 30.23 2.13 -6.39
N THR A 89 30.99 1.15 -6.90
CA THR A 89 32.12 1.39 -7.81
C THR A 89 31.77 1.12 -9.27
N GLU A 90 30.54 0.70 -9.54
CA GLU A 90 30.08 0.38 -10.88
C GLU A 90 30.18 1.61 -11.79
N SER A 91 30.76 1.43 -13.00
CA SER A 91 30.80 2.54 -13.95
C SER A 91 29.39 2.85 -14.48
N ALA A 92 29.00 4.11 -14.51
CA ALA A 92 27.76 4.55 -15.15
C ALA A 92 27.67 4.14 -16.63
N THR A 93 28.81 3.89 -17.27
CA THR A 93 28.88 3.51 -18.70
C THR A 93 28.34 2.11 -19.01
N ILE A 94 28.18 1.25 -17.98
CA ILE A 94 27.58 -0.08 -18.16
C ILE A 94 26.07 -0.02 -18.32
N PHE A 95 25.40 1.04 -17.86
CA PHE A 95 23.97 1.23 -17.99
C PHE A 95 23.64 1.68 -19.43
N ASN A 96 23.20 0.74 -20.24
CA ASN A 96 22.89 1.00 -21.66
C ASN A 96 21.74 0.13 -22.18
N PRO A 97 20.49 0.36 -21.75
CA PRO A 97 19.35 -0.35 -22.29
C PRO A 97 19.16 -0.01 -23.77
N THR A 98 19.14 -1.04 -24.63
CA THR A 98 19.08 -0.86 -26.11
C THR A 98 17.66 -0.58 -26.62
N ALA A 99 16.64 -0.95 -25.84
CA ALA A 99 15.24 -0.86 -26.26
C ALA A 99 14.30 -0.61 -25.07
N LEU A 100 14.68 0.31 -24.17
CA LEU A 100 13.88 0.64 -22.98
C LEU A 100 12.46 1.02 -23.40
N ASP A 101 11.48 0.35 -22.81
CA ASP A 101 10.05 0.51 -23.10
C ASP A 101 9.23 0.53 -21.80
N ALA A 102 9.27 1.66 -21.10
CA ALA A 102 8.47 1.87 -19.89
C ALA A 102 6.95 1.79 -20.16
N ASP A 103 6.53 2.09 -21.41
CA ASP A 103 5.13 1.94 -21.81
C ASP A 103 4.70 0.46 -21.77
N GLN A 104 5.56 -0.46 -22.25
CA GLN A 104 5.32 -1.90 -22.13
C GLN A 104 5.22 -2.32 -20.66
N TRP A 105 6.12 -1.85 -19.78
CA TRP A 105 6.10 -2.23 -18.36
C TRP A 105 4.74 -1.90 -17.75
N ILE A 106 4.33 -0.64 -17.86
CA ILE A 106 3.11 -0.15 -17.21
C ILE A 106 1.85 -0.72 -17.87
N ARG A 107 1.83 -0.90 -19.18
CA ARG A 107 0.71 -1.53 -19.91
C ARG A 107 0.48 -2.97 -19.45
N GLU A 108 1.53 -3.79 -19.34
CA GLU A 108 1.41 -5.19 -18.89
C GLU A 108 1.00 -5.27 -17.41
N LEU A 109 1.55 -4.41 -16.55
CA LEU A 109 1.13 -4.32 -15.16
C LEU A 109 -0.35 -3.93 -15.03
N LYS A 110 -0.77 -2.89 -15.76
CA LYS A 110 -2.17 -2.46 -15.76
C LYS A 110 -3.12 -3.56 -16.25
N ALA A 111 -2.74 -4.27 -17.30
CA ALA A 111 -3.50 -5.38 -17.85
C ALA A 111 -3.62 -6.54 -16.83
N ALA A 112 -2.59 -6.77 -16.02
CA ALA A 112 -2.60 -7.76 -14.94
C ALA A 112 -3.39 -7.30 -13.68
N GLY A 113 -3.84 -6.04 -13.62
CA GLY A 113 -4.68 -5.52 -12.55
C GLY A 113 -3.96 -4.72 -11.49
N PHE A 114 -2.67 -4.46 -11.64
CA PHE A 114 -1.88 -3.61 -10.74
C PHE A 114 -2.37 -2.16 -10.76
N LYS A 115 -2.23 -1.48 -9.63
CA LYS A 115 -2.73 -0.11 -9.44
C LYS A 115 -1.62 0.91 -9.24
N CYS A 116 -0.45 0.48 -8.79
CA CYS A 116 0.74 1.31 -8.58
C CYS A 116 1.97 0.62 -9.13
N ALA A 117 2.93 1.40 -9.61
CA ALA A 117 4.27 0.95 -9.94
C ALA A 117 5.30 1.80 -9.19
N ILE A 118 6.18 1.16 -8.45
CA ILE A 118 7.27 1.77 -7.67
C ILE A 118 8.58 1.47 -8.38
N LEU A 119 9.30 2.50 -8.80
CA LEU A 119 10.60 2.36 -9.46
C LEU A 119 11.73 2.52 -8.45
N THR A 120 12.74 1.64 -8.49
CA THR A 120 14.00 1.86 -7.77
C THR A 120 14.81 2.98 -8.42
N CYS A 121 14.44 4.24 -8.13
CA CYS A 121 15.09 5.41 -8.74
C CYS A 121 16.59 5.46 -8.44
N LYS A 122 17.00 5.04 -7.23
CA LYS A 122 18.38 4.84 -6.80
C LYS A 122 18.43 3.67 -5.82
N HIS A 123 19.18 2.61 -6.13
CA HIS A 123 19.44 1.48 -5.25
C HIS A 123 20.69 1.73 -4.39
N HIS A 124 21.15 0.74 -3.60
CA HIS A 124 22.30 0.87 -2.68
C HIS A 124 23.63 1.20 -3.37
N ASP A 125 23.78 0.89 -4.66
CA ASP A 125 24.94 1.26 -5.47
C ASP A 125 25.06 2.77 -5.72
N GLY A 126 24.01 3.54 -5.43
CA GLY A 126 23.99 5.00 -5.58
C GLY A 126 23.72 5.49 -7.02
N PHE A 127 23.52 4.59 -8.00
CA PHE A 127 23.26 4.99 -9.38
C PHE A 127 21.84 5.55 -9.54
N CYS A 128 21.75 6.80 -10.01
CA CYS A 128 20.49 7.48 -10.22
C CYS A 128 19.92 7.24 -11.63
N LEU A 129 18.70 6.71 -11.71
CA LEU A 129 17.97 6.51 -12.97
C LEU A 129 17.40 7.80 -13.58
N TRP A 130 17.67 8.95 -12.99
CA TRP A 130 17.33 10.29 -13.49
C TRP A 130 18.59 11.16 -13.51
N PRO A 131 18.61 12.24 -14.30
CA PRO A 131 19.78 13.13 -14.42
C PRO A 131 19.92 14.04 -13.21
N SER A 132 20.10 13.47 -12.00
CA SER A 132 20.23 14.21 -10.75
C SER A 132 21.32 15.29 -10.83
N ALA A 133 21.03 16.48 -10.31
CA ALA A 133 22.00 17.57 -10.24
C ALA A 133 23.06 17.36 -9.14
N TYR A 134 22.85 16.37 -8.26
CA TYR A 134 23.64 16.20 -7.03
C TYR A 134 24.66 15.07 -7.10
N THR A 135 24.66 14.27 -8.17
CA THR A 135 25.65 13.20 -8.38
C THR A 135 26.01 13.04 -9.85
N GLU A 136 27.26 12.65 -10.09
CA GLU A 136 27.73 12.24 -11.39
C GLU A 136 27.43 10.74 -11.67
N HIS A 137 27.13 9.95 -10.61
CA HIS A 137 26.78 8.54 -10.73
C HIS A 137 25.30 8.37 -11.12
N SER A 138 25.02 8.65 -12.38
CA SER A 138 23.65 8.68 -12.91
C SER A 138 23.60 8.43 -14.42
N VAL A 139 22.40 8.33 -14.95
CA VAL A 139 22.13 8.20 -16.42
C VAL A 139 22.80 9.28 -17.26
N LYS A 140 23.16 10.45 -16.71
CA LYS A 140 23.90 11.50 -17.40
C LYS A 140 25.25 11.04 -17.97
N HIS A 141 25.89 10.11 -17.27
CA HIS A 141 27.20 9.56 -17.65
C HIS A 141 27.12 8.18 -18.28
N SER A 142 25.92 7.73 -18.60
CA SER A 142 25.69 6.49 -19.36
C SER A 142 25.71 6.78 -20.87
N PRO A 143 26.05 5.80 -21.75
CA PRO A 143 25.90 5.92 -23.19
C PRO A 143 24.43 5.93 -23.63
N TRP A 144 23.50 5.50 -22.78
CA TRP A 144 22.09 5.46 -23.08
C TRP A 144 21.54 6.86 -23.40
N LYS A 145 20.92 6.99 -24.58
CA LYS A 145 20.41 8.25 -25.12
C LYS A 145 21.46 9.39 -25.08
N ASN A 146 22.75 9.06 -25.19
CA ASN A 146 23.88 9.99 -25.12
C ASN A 146 23.87 10.81 -23.80
N GLY A 147 23.54 10.22 -22.67
CA GLY A 147 23.44 10.87 -21.36
C GLY A 147 22.21 11.75 -21.17
N MET A 148 21.28 11.80 -22.11
CA MET A 148 20.06 12.60 -22.02
C MET A 148 18.82 11.76 -21.60
N GLY A 149 19.03 10.53 -21.18
CA GLY A 149 17.96 9.64 -20.74
C GLY A 149 17.47 9.99 -19.33
N ASP A 150 16.20 9.65 -19.06
CA ASP A 150 15.56 9.78 -17.74
C ASP A 150 14.52 8.66 -17.59
N VAL A 151 14.92 7.56 -16.93
CA VAL A 151 14.03 6.40 -16.74
C VAL A 151 12.86 6.75 -15.82
N VAL A 152 13.10 7.60 -14.82
CA VAL A 152 12.05 8.03 -13.88
C VAL A 152 10.95 8.78 -14.64
N ARG A 153 11.33 9.65 -15.58
CA ARG A 153 10.40 10.36 -16.44
C ARG A 153 9.59 9.40 -17.31
N GLU A 154 10.27 8.47 -17.97
CA GLU A 154 9.59 7.52 -18.86
C GLU A 154 8.57 6.65 -18.11
N VAL A 155 8.90 6.21 -16.88
CA VAL A 155 7.98 5.41 -16.05
C VAL A 155 6.83 6.27 -15.51
N SER A 156 7.11 7.50 -15.01
CA SER A 156 6.07 8.39 -14.50
C SER A 156 5.06 8.79 -15.59
N ASP A 157 5.55 9.11 -16.80
CA ASP A 157 4.70 9.45 -17.95
C ASP A 157 3.85 8.24 -18.40
N ALA A 158 4.43 7.04 -18.42
CA ALA A 158 3.68 5.82 -18.68
C ALA A 158 2.61 5.55 -17.62
N CYS A 159 2.92 5.74 -16.33
CA CYS A 159 1.93 5.63 -15.26
C CYS A 159 0.77 6.61 -15.46
N GLN A 160 1.06 7.86 -15.78
CA GLN A 160 0.05 8.86 -16.08
C GLN A 160 -0.81 8.46 -17.29
N LYS A 161 -0.19 8.00 -18.38
CA LYS A 161 -0.87 7.55 -19.59
C LYS A 161 -1.89 6.43 -19.33
N TYR A 162 -1.52 5.46 -18.50
CA TYR A 162 -2.37 4.30 -18.22
C TYR A 162 -3.24 4.47 -16.95
N GLY A 163 -3.21 5.63 -16.30
CA GLY A 163 -3.96 5.88 -15.06
C GLY A 163 -3.55 4.93 -13.93
N MET A 164 -2.25 4.67 -13.81
CA MET A 164 -1.63 3.98 -12.68
C MET A 164 -1.00 4.98 -11.72
N ALA A 165 -1.02 4.66 -10.43
CA ALA A 165 -0.27 5.41 -9.44
C ALA A 165 1.24 5.18 -9.65
N PHE A 166 2.04 6.21 -9.37
CA PHE A 166 3.50 6.16 -9.44
C PHE A 166 4.10 6.29 -8.05
N GLY A 167 5.07 5.44 -7.75
CA GLY A 167 5.86 5.46 -6.53
C GLY A 167 7.35 5.52 -6.83
N VAL A 168 8.11 6.04 -5.88
CA VAL A 168 9.57 6.15 -5.95
C VAL A 168 10.22 5.41 -4.79
N TYR A 169 11.21 4.59 -5.10
CA TYR A 169 12.14 4.06 -4.11
C TYR A 169 13.43 4.86 -4.21
N LEU A 170 13.86 5.40 -3.09
CA LEU A 170 15.15 6.08 -2.95
C LEU A 170 15.90 5.44 -1.78
N SER A 171 16.95 4.67 -2.08
CA SER A 171 17.73 3.99 -1.03
C SER A 171 18.36 5.00 -0.07
N PRO A 172 18.10 4.88 1.25
CA PRO A 172 18.85 5.63 2.25
C PRO A 172 20.33 5.26 2.27
N TRP A 173 20.66 3.99 2.04
CA TRP A 173 22.04 3.54 1.91
C TRP A 173 22.57 3.89 0.52
N ASP A 174 23.72 4.56 0.48
CA ASP A 174 24.40 4.99 -0.76
C ASP A 174 25.88 4.65 -0.67
N ARG A 175 26.27 3.61 -1.40
CA ARG A 175 27.64 3.09 -1.38
C ARG A 175 28.60 3.84 -2.29
N ASN A 176 28.09 4.71 -3.18
CA ASN A 176 28.88 5.54 -4.07
C ASN A 176 29.19 6.91 -3.46
N SER A 177 28.24 7.54 -2.75
CA SER A 177 28.37 8.91 -2.27
C SER A 177 29.51 9.06 -1.26
N LYS A 178 30.46 9.95 -1.55
CA LYS A 178 31.53 10.34 -0.62
C LYS A 178 31.02 11.08 0.61
N LEU A 179 29.79 11.61 0.56
CA LEU A 179 29.15 12.30 1.67
C LEU A 179 28.54 11.33 2.68
N TYR A 180 28.30 10.07 2.29
CA TYR A 180 27.70 9.08 3.16
C TYR A 180 28.53 8.87 4.44
N GLY A 181 27.85 8.75 5.58
CA GLY A 181 28.50 8.73 6.89
C GLY A 181 28.89 10.11 7.42
N THR A 182 28.35 11.19 6.86
CA THR A 182 28.51 12.58 7.32
C THR A 182 27.17 13.31 7.36
N GLU A 183 27.10 14.42 8.11
CA GLU A 183 25.92 15.29 8.18
C GLU A 183 25.47 15.81 6.80
N ALA A 184 26.45 16.13 5.93
CA ALA A 184 26.17 16.64 4.57
C ALA A 184 25.42 15.63 3.69
N TYR A 185 25.40 14.34 4.05
CA TYR A 185 24.62 13.35 3.32
C TYR A 185 23.11 13.58 3.47
N ASN A 186 22.65 14.02 4.63
CA ASN A 186 21.24 14.31 4.83
C ASN A 186 20.75 15.46 3.91
N ASP A 187 21.58 16.47 3.67
CA ASP A 187 21.28 17.53 2.69
C ASP A 187 21.29 16.99 1.24
N TYR A 188 22.27 16.16 0.91
CA TYR A 188 22.34 15.48 -0.39
C TYR A 188 21.09 14.64 -0.65
N PHE A 189 20.66 13.85 0.34
CA PHE A 189 19.47 12.99 0.23
C PHE A 189 18.18 13.83 0.08
N VAL A 190 18.02 14.88 0.88
CA VAL A 190 16.89 15.82 0.78
C VAL A 190 16.81 16.45 -0.60
N ASN A 191 17.96 16.83 -1.19
CA ASN A 191 18.01 17.42 -2.51
C ASN A 191 17.56 16.42 -3.59
N GLN A 192 18.05 15.18 -3.57
CA GLN A 192 17.61 14.11 -4.48
C GLN A 192 16.13 13.78 -4.30
N LEU A 193 15.66 13.67 -3.06
CA LEU A 193 14.25 13.43 -2.76
C LEU A 193 13.38 14.59 -3.28
N THR A 194 13.84 15.84 -3.16
CA THR A 194 13.15 17.02 -3.71
C THR A 194 13.00 16.94 -5.23
N GLU A 195 14.06 16.52 -5.96
CA GLU A 195 13.98 16.31 -7.40
C GLU A 195 12.87 15.31 -7.74
N LEU A 196 12.84 14.15 -7.07
CA LEU A 196 11.85 13.09 -7.32
C LEU A 196 10.42 13.54 -6.98
N LEU A 197 10.23 14.32 -5.93
CA LEU A 197 8.90 14.74 -5.49
C LEU A 197 8.35 15.97 -6.22
N THR A 198 9.18 16.70 -6.99
CA THR A 198 8.74 17.94 -7.68
C THR A 198 8.75 17.84 -9.20
N GLN A 199 9.54 16.94 -9.78
CA GLN A 199 9.74 16.91 -11.23
C GLN A 199 8.88 15.88 -11.96
N TYR A 200 8.36 14.86 -11.29
CA TYR A 200 7.74 13.68 -11.90
C TYR A 200 6.22 13.56 -11.64
N GLY A 201 5.56 14.68 -11.33
CA GLY A 201 4.12 14.74 -11.12
C GLY A 201 3.70 14.19 -9.75
N LYS A 202 2.54 13.54 -9.70
CA LYS A 202 1.99 13.00 -8.45
C LYS A 202 2.72 11.72 -8.06
N VAL A 203 3.31 11.70 -6.86
CA VAL A 203 3.89 10.51 -6.24
C VAL A 203 2.91 9.98 -5.20
N SER A 204 2.56 8.71 -5.29
CA SER A 204 1.59 8.05 -4.40
C SER A 204 2.23 7.27 -3.28
N GLU A 205 3.51 6.91 -3.44
CA GLU A 205 4.27 6.15 -2.47
C GLU A 205 5.75 6.50 -2.52
N VAL A 206 6.35 6.73 -1.35
CA VAL A 206 7.79 6.88 -1.18
C VAL A 206 8.28 5.71 -0.35
N TRP A 207 9.15 4.90 -0.94
CA TRP A 207 9.64 3.67 -0.35
C TRP A 207 11.09 3.82 0.10
N PHE A 208 11.34 3.63 1.40
CA PHE A 208 12.67 3.66 1.99
C PHE A 208 13.06 2.28 2.47
N ASP A 209 14.17 1.78 1.94
CA ASP A 209 14.71 0.49 2.34
C ASP A 209 15.21 0.48 3.79
N GLY A 210 15.03 -0.66 4.45
CA GLY A 210 15.57 -0.90 5.77
C GLY A 210 17.03 -1.36 5.78
N ALA A 211 17.58 -1.77 4.63
CA ALA A 211 18.97 -2.16 4.53
C ALA A 211 19.89 -0.94 4.67
N CYS A 212 20.89 -1.05 5.53
CA CYS A 212 21.92 -0.04 5.71
C CYS A 212 23.26 -0.69 6.09
N GLY A 213 24.36 0.01 5.83
CA GLY A 213 25.69 -0.46 6.14
C GLY A 213 26.69 0.67 6.03
N GLU A 214 27.96 0.34 5.86
CA GLU A 214 29.03 1.30 5.66
C GLU A 214 29.04 1.84 4.23
N GLY A 215 29.38 3.10 4.09
CA GLY A 215 29.69 3.72 2.80
C GLY A 215 31.10 3.42 2.33
N ALA A 216 31.51 3.96 1.18
CA ALA A 216 32.84 3.80 0.62
C ALA A 216 33.97 4.31 1.56
N ASN A 217 33.66 5.16 2.52
CA ASN A 217 34.56 5.69 3.54
C ASN A 217 34.60 4.87 4.84
N GLY A 218 33.93 3.69 4.88
CA GLY A 218 33.86 2.82 6.06
C GLY A 218 33.02 3.37 7.21
N LYS A 219 32.17 4.39 6.96
CA LYS A 219 31.31 5.00 7.98
C LYS A 219 29.86 4.61 7.75
N LYS A 220 29.11 4.47 8.85
CA LYS A 220 27.65 4.36 8.85
C LYS A 220 27.03 5.76 8.85
N GLN A 221 25.81 5.86 8.27
CA GLN A 221 25.05 7.11 8.21
C GLN A 221 24.04 7.20 9.34
N GLU A 222 23.94 8.37 9.92
CA GLU A 222 22.81 8.77 10.75
C GLU A 222 21.78 9.47 9.87
N TYR A 223 20.61 8.84 9.70
CA TYR A 223 19.57 9.30 8.79
C TYR A 223 18.61 10.27 9.46
N ASP A 224 18.37 11.44 8.85
CA ASP A 224 17.38 12.41 9.30
C ASP A 224 15.98 12.11 8.72
N PHE A 225 15.39 10.98 9.17
CA PHE A 225 14.05 10.57 8.74
C PHE A 225 12.98 11.62 9.05
N VAL A 226 13.13 12.39 10.13
CA VAL A 226 12.20 13.46 10.52
C VAL A 226 12.06 14.46 9.38
N ARG A 227 13.18 15.02 8.95
CA ARG A 227 13.24 16.01 7.87
C ARG A 227 12.72 15.44 6.55
N TRP A 228 13.00 14.17 6.27
CA TRP A 228 12.53 13.50 5.06
C TRP A 228 11.00 13.34 5.05
N TYR A 229 10.41 12.93 6.17
CA TYR A 229 8.95 12.83 6.30
C TYR A 229 8.28 14.19 6.16
N GLU A 230 8.79 15.24 6.82
CA GLU A 230 8.29 16.60 6.70
C GLU A 230 8.30 17.09 5.25
N LEU A 231 9.42 16.83 4.52
CA LEU A 231 9.53 17.17 3.11
C LEU A 231 8.47 16.47 2.26
N ILE A 232 8.30 15.16 2.45
CA ILE A 232 7.28 14.38 1.72
C ILE A 232 5.88 14.90 2.02
N ARG A 233 5.56 15.14 3.28
CA ARG A 233 4.26 15.69 3.68
C ARG A 233 3.99 17.07 3.07
N LYS A 234 5.02 17.89 2.91
CA LYS A 234 4.93 19.21 2.28
C LYS A 234 4.72 19.14 0.77
N LEU A 235 5.46 18.27 0.08
CA LEU A 235 5.50 18.23 -1.38
C LEU A 235 4.47 17.26 -1.97
N GLN A 236 4.21 16.12 -1.31
CA GLN A 236 3.30 15.06 -1.73
C GLN A 236 2.46 14.58 -0.53
N PRO A 237 1.51 15.39 -0.01
CA PRO A 237 0.79 15.11 1.24
C PRO A 237 -0.08 13.84 1.19
N GLU A 238 -0.45 13.39 -0.02
CA GLU A 238 -1.23 12.18 -0.22
C GLU A 238 -0.38 10.91 -0.38
N ALA A 239 0.95 11.04 -0.48
CA ALA A 239 1.83 9.89 -0.58
C ALA A 239 1.91 9.14 0.76
N VAL A 240 1.89 7.81 0.72
CA VAL A 240 2.31 6.99 1.85
C VAL A 240 3.83 6.87 1.87
N ILE A 241 4.38 6.73 3.07
CA ILE A 241 5.82 6.48 3.30
C ILE A 241 5.94 5.07 3.86
N SER A 242 6.58 4.19 3.08
CA SER A 242 6.61 2.75 3.34
C SER A 242 7.94 2.29 3.90
N VAL A 243 7.90 1.21 4.66
CA VAL A 243 8.97 0.46 5.30
C VAL A 243 9.66 1.28 6.40
N MET A 244 10.65 2.11 6.09
CA MET A 244 11.23 3.03 7.07
C MET A 244 10.41 4.33 7.16
N GLY A 245 9.09 4.20 7.20
CA GLY A 245 8.12 5.29 7.22
C GLY A 245 6.96 5.06 8.18
N PRO A 246 6.19 6.13 8.50
CA PRO A 246 5.15 6.09 9.50
C PRO A 246 3.79 5.57 9.00
N ASP A 247 3.62 5.31 7.70
CA ASP A 247 2.30 5.00 7.14
C ASP A 247 2.08 3.52 6.87
N VAL A 248 3.10 2.81 6.41
CA VAL A 248 3.03 1.42 5.94
C VAL A 248 4.22 0.65 6.47
N ARG A 249 3.97 -0.50 7.09
CA ARG A 249 5.04 -1.39 7.57
C ARG A 249 5.34 -2.51 6.59
N TRP A 250 6.57 -2.91 6.54
CA TRP A 250 6.98 -4.16 5.94
C TRP A 250 6.44 -5.35 6.74
N VAL A 251 6.01 -6.42 6.08
CA VAL A 251 5.47 -7.61 6.76
C VAL A 251 6.50 -8.38 7.59
N GLY A 252 7.79 -8.19 7.28
CA GLY A 252 8.93 -8.82 7.96
C GLY A 252 9.59 -9.97 7.19
N THR A 253 9.08 -10.33 6.02
CA THR A 253 9.66 -11.37 5.14
C THR A 253 9.40 -11.03 3.67
N GLU A 254 10.27 -11.49 2.77
CA GLU A 254 10.16 -11.30 1.31
C GLU A 254 9.53 -12.52 0.61
N THR A 255 8.56 -13.16 1.27
CA THR A 255 8.01 -14.44 0.80
C THR A 255 6.65 -14.34 0.12
N GLY A 256 6.06 -13.15 0.07
CA GLY A 256 4.69 -12.95 -0.41
C GLY A 256 3.63 -13.49 0.57
N ARG A 257 3.97 -13.64 1.85
CA ARG A 257 3.09 -14.23 2.87
C ARG A 257 2.86 -13.27 4.03
N GLY A 258 1.60 -12.91 4.24
CA GLY A 258 1.12 -12.23 5.43
C GLY A 258 0.88 -13.20 6.60
N ARG A 259 0.54 -12.66 7.74
CA ARG A 259 0.18 -13.43 8.93
C ARG A 259 -1.23 -14.01 8.81
N SER A 260 -1.46 -15.15 9.41
CA SER A 260 -2.81 -15.73 9.49
C SER A 260 -3.77 -14.86 10.31
N THR A 261 -3.25 -14.07 11.25
CA THR A 261 -3.98 -13.06 12.01
C THR A 261 -3.31 -11.70 11.81
N GLU A 262 -3.76 -10.95 10.80
CA GLU A 262 -3.14 -9.69 10.40
C GLU A 262 -3.97 -8.48 10.86
N TRP A 263 -3.37 -7.64 11.69
CA TRP A 263 -3.95 -6.41 12.20
C TRP A 263 -3.31 -5.19 11.56
N SER A 264 -4.15 -4.24 11.14
CA SER A 264 -3.68 -2.91 10.76
C SER A 264 -3.49 -1.99 11.98
N VAL A 265 -4.11 -2.32 13.12
CA VAL A 265 -3.96 -1.58 14.37
C VAL A 265 -2.97 -2.28 15.28
N VAL A 266 -1.83 -1.65 15.51
CA VAL A 266 -0.70 -2.21 16.28
C VAL A 266 -0.13 -1.17 17.26
N PRO A 267 0.65 -1.58 18.28
CA PRO A 267 1.37 -0.65 19.15
C PRO A 267 2.31 0.28 18.37
N LYS A 268 2.35 1.55 18.76
CA LYS A 268 3.28 2.55 18.19
C LYS A 268 4.57 2.70 18.99
N ASP A 269 4.78 1.94 20.05
CA ASP A 269 5.77 2.20 21.10
C ASP A 269 7.22 2.44 20.62
N ASN A 270 7.56 2.07 19.39
CA ASN A 270 8.87 2.28 18.78
C ASN A 270 8.82 3.09 17.47
N LEU A 271 7.69 3.73 17.17
CA LEU A 271 7.51 4.60 16.00
C LEU A 271 7.81 6.07 16.31
N ASP A 272 8.57 6.38 17.36
CA ASP A 272 9.07 7.74 17.49
C ASP A 272 10.23 7.95 16.49
N GLN A 273 10.35 9.15 16.00
CA GLN A 273 11.34 9.54 15.00
C GLN A 273 12.77 9.43 15.54
N GLU A 274 12.95 9.63 16.84
CA GLU A 274 14.24 9.48 17.51
C GLU A 274 14.68 8.02 17.56
N ALA A 275 13.76 7.08 17.86
CA ALA A 275 14.05 5.66 17.83
C ALA A 275 14.38 5.17 16.42
N ILE A 276 13.73 5.71 15.39
CA ILE A 276 14.05 5.41 13.99
C ILE A 276 15.46 5.90 13.65
N ALA A 277 15.82 7.13 14.01
CA ALA A 277 17.14 7.69 13.77
C ALA A 277 18.23 6.87 14.49
N GLN A 278 18.03 6.51 15.77
CA GLN A 278 18.96 5.66 16.51
C GLN A 278 19.13 4.26 15.90
N ASN A 279 18.05 3.68 15.35
CA ASN A 279 18.13 2.38 14.70
C ASN A 279 18.78 2.45 13.31
N SER A 280 18.83 3.60 12.67
CA SER A 280 19.45 3.80 11.35
C SER A 280 20.95 3.48 11.30
N GLN A 281 21.60 3.39 12.47
CA GLN A 281 23.02 3.02 12.61
C GLN A 281 23.26 1.50 12.57
N LYS A 282 22.23 0.67 12.54
CA LYS A 282 22.38 -0.79 12.56
C LYS A 282 22.50 -1.35 11.15
N GLU A 283 23.24 -2.43 10.98
CA GLU A 283 23.37 -3.12 9.68
C GLU A 283 22.03 -3.64 9.16
N VAL A 284 21.19 -4.10 10.07
CA VAL A 284 19.80 -4.45 9.78
C VAL A 284 18.93 -3.53 10.61
N LEU A 285 18.17 -2.66 9.94
CA LEU A 285 17.23 -1.80 10.61
C LEU A 285 16.07 -2.65 11.11
N THR A 286 15.91 -2.69 12.43
CA THR A 286 14.66 -3.20 13.01
C THR A 286 13.56 -2.22 12.67
N GLN A 287 12.43 -2.74 12.22
CA GLN A 287 11.26 -1.92 11.95
C GLN A 287 10.83 -1.15 13.21
N PRO A 288 10.25 0.04 13.03
CA PRO A 288 9.96 0.94 14.14
C PRO A 288 8.86 0.44 15.11
N VAL A 289 8.24 -0.69 14.84
CA VAL A 289 7.19 -1.27 15.70
C VAL A 289 7.66 -2.61 16.25
N GLY A 290 8.23 -2.65 17.45
CA GLY A 290 8.50 -3.82 18.26
C GLY A 290 8.88 -5.12 17.52
N ASP A 291 8.42 -6.25 18.03
CA ASP A 291 8.60 -7.56 17.39
C ASP A 291 7.65 -7.71 16.17
N MET A 292 8.16 -7.42 14.99
CA MET A 292 7.43 -7.56 13.73
C MET A 292 7.35 -9.02 13.23
N MET A 293 8.05 -9.94 13.86
CA MET A 293 8.04 -11.37 13.51
C MET A 293 6.96 -12.15 14.26
N GLY A 294 6.34 -11.53 15.28
CA GLY A 294 5.23 -12.13 16.02
C GLY A 294 4.02 -12.45 15.13
N GLN A 295 3.24 -13.44 15.51
CA GLN A 295 2.12 -13.95 14.69
C GLN A 295 0.82 -13.15 14.83
N ASP A 296 0.67 -12.36 15.89
CA ASP A 296 -0.56 -11.59 16.17
C ASP A 296 -0.20 -10.26 16.82
N LEU A 297 0.31 -9.31 15.99
CA LEU A 297 0.85 -8.02 16.43
C LEU A 297 -0.19 -7.11 17.09
N GLY A 298 -1.45 -7.31 16.81
CA GLY A 298 -2.55 -6.52 17.36
C GLY A 298 -3.39 -7.28 18.39
N SER A 299 -2.96 -8.44 18.89
CA SER A 299 -3.74 -9.20 19.88
C SER A 299 -4.08 -8.36 21.12
N ARG A 300 -5.19 -8.69 21.80
CA ARG A 300 -5.59 -8.01 23.05
C ARG A 300 -4.45 -7.96 24.04
N LYS A 301 -3.71 -9.08 24.21
CA LYS A 301 -2.56 -9.20 25.11
C LYS A 301 -1.42 -8.23 24.75
N ILE A 302 -1.20 -7.97 23.46
CA ILE A 302 -0.15 -7.06 22.98
C ILE A 302 -0.59 -5.61 23.15
N ILE A 303 -1.79 -5.26 22.69
CA ILE A 303 -2.28 -3.88 22.76
C ILE A 303 -2.52 -3.38 24.19
N GLU A 304 -2.83 -4.26 25.14
CA GLU A 304 -2.97 -3.91 26.57
C GLU A 304 -1.69 -3.33 27.21
N LYS A 305 -0.54 -3.60 26.62
CA LYS A 305 0.77 -3.12 27.10
C LYS A 305 1.25 -1.85 26.37
N ALA A 306 0.53 -1.42 25.34
CA ALA A 306 0.93 -0.31 24.51
C ALA A 306 0.70 1.04 25.19
N LYS A 307 1.57 2.02 24.90
CA LYS A 307 1.37 3.43 25.28
C LYS A 307 0.51 4.17 24.26
N SER A 308 0.53 3.71 23.02
CA SER A 308 -0.30 4.23 21.93
C SER A 308 -0.51 3.16 20.86
N LEU A 309 -1.61 3.32 20.10
CA LEU A 309 -1.96 2.44 18.98
C LEU A 309 -2.06 3.26 17.71
N ILE A 310 -1.60 2.68 16.61
CA ILE A 310 -1.61 3.33 15.30
C ILE A 310 -2.19 2.39 14.24
N TRP A 311 -2.83 2.98 13.21
CA TRP A 311 -3.12 2.28 11.96
C TRP A 311 -1.84 2.15 11.15
N TYR A 312 -1.33 0.93 10.99
CA TYR A 312 -0.06 0.64 10.34
C TYR A 312 -0.17 -0.66 9.54
N PRO A 313 -0.80 -0.59 8.34
CA PRO A 313 -1.08 -1.76 7.51
C PRO A 313 0.20 -2.37 6.95
N ALA A 314 0.14 -3.68 6.62
CA ALA A 314 1.27 -4.42 6.10
C ALA A 314 1.39 -4.32 4.58
N GLU A 315 2.59 -4.04 4.10
CA GLU A 315 3.04 -4.34 2.75
C GLU A 315 3.74 -5.70 2.74
N ILE A 316 3.42 -6.51 1.73
CA ILE A 316 3.88 -7.89 1.60
C ILE A 316 4.57 -8.01 0.26
N ASP A 317 5.89 -8.02 0.29
CA ASP A 317 6.72 -8.03 -0.89
C ASP A 317 7.21 -9.43 -1.27
N VAL A 318 7.44 -9.59 -2.55
CA VAL A 318 8.07 -10.78 -3.14
C VAL A 318 8.49 -10.49 -4.57
N SER A 319 9.58 -11.09 -5.01
CA SER A 319 9.93 -11.03 -6.43
C SER A 319 9.28 -12.16 -7.23
N ILE A 320 8.91 -11.88 -8.48
CA ILE A 320 8.42 -12.90 -9.44
C ILE A 320 9.51 -13.91 -9.78
N ARG A 321 10.77 -13.55 -9.58
CA ARG A 321 11.99 -14.32 -9.82
C ARG A 321 12.69 -14.64 -8.50
N PRO A 322 13.73 -15.49 -8.47
CA PRO A 322 14.53 -15.71 -7.25
C PRO A 322 15.23 -14.44 -6.73
N GLY A 323 15.76 -13.61 -7.65
CA GLY A 323 16.44 -12.33 -7.30
C GLY A 323 15.53 -11.12 -7.47
N TRP A 324 16.01 -9.95 -7.01
CA TRP A 324 15.33 -8.66 -7.19
C TRP A 324 15.64 -8.04 -8.55
N PHE A 325 16.90 -8.16 -9.03
CA PHE A 325 17.28 -7.74 -10.37
C PHE A 325 17.12 -8.87 -11.40
N TYR A 326 17.04 -8.50 -12.67
CA TYR A 326 16.89 -9.46 -13.76
C TYR A 326 18.16 -10.28 -14.00
N HIS A 327 17.98 -11.59 -14.08
CA HIS A 327 18.99 -12.55 -14.53
C HIS A 327 18.36 -13.47 -15.58
N GLU A 328 18.93 -13.52 -16.78
CA GLU A 328 18.47 -14.38 -17.88
C GLU A 328 18.43 -15.86 -17.48
N SER A 329 19.42 -16.31 -16.70
CA SER A 329 19.48 -17.67 -16.17
C SER A 329 18.31 -18.06 -15.28
N GLN A 330 17.49 -17.10 -14.82
CA GLN A 330 16.31 -17.33 -13.97
C GLN A 330 15.00 -17.36 -14.77
N ASP A 331 14.98 -17.23 -16.09
CA ASP A 331 13.76 -17.20 -16.91
C ASP A 331 12.89 -18.45 -16.73
N HIS A 332 13.53 -19.59 -16.47
CA HIS A 332 12.84 -20.85 -16.19
C HIS A 332 12.38 -21.01 -14.73
N GLN A 333 12.68 -20.04 -13.85
CA GLN A 333 12.33 -20.02 -12.43
C GLN A 333 11.29 -18.93 -12.10
N VAL A 334 10.72 -18.29 -13.12
CA VAL A 334 9.63 -17.33 -12.95
C VAL A 334 8.44 -18.02 -12.31
N LYS A 335 7.90 -17.42 -11.25
CA LYS A 335 6.71 -17.94 -10.56
C LYS A 335 5.56 -18.15 -11.53
N THR A 336 4.95 -19.31 -11.46
CA THR A 336 3.82 -19.70 -12.31
C THR A 336 2.57 -18.88 -11.97
N PRO A 337 1.57 -18.81 -12.87
CA PRO A 337 0.28 -18.18 -12.59
C PRO A 337 -0.40 -18.71 -11.31
N LYS A 338 -0.27 -20.02 -11.03
CA LYS A 338 -0.80 -20.64 -9.82
C LYS A 338 -0.09 -20.15 -8.57
N GLU A 339 1.24 -20.06 -8.59
CA GLU A 339 2.03 -19.51 -7.47
C GLU A 339 1.70 -18.04 -7.22
N LEU A 340 1.52 -17.23 -8.27
CA LEU A 340 1.08 -15.83 -8.14
C LEU A 340 -0.33 -15.74 -7.53
N MET A 341 -1.22 -16.66 -7.90
CA MET A 341 -2.55 -16.75 -7.29
C MET A 341 -2.48 -17.16 -5.82
N ASP A 342 -1.59 -18.08 -5.44
CA ASP A 342 -1.35 -18.46 -4.04
C ASP A 342 -0.76 -17.29 -3.24
N ILE A 343 0.15 -16.51 -3.83
CA ILE A 343 0.67 -15.27 -3.24
C ILE A 343 -0.46 -14.25 -3.04
N TYR A 344 -1.37 -14.08 -3.99
CA TYR A 344 -2.54 -13.20 -3.83
C TYR A 344 -3.40 -13.61 -2.61
N PHE A 345 -3.64 -14.91 -2.42
CA PHE A 345 -4.35 -15.41 -1.24
C PHE A 345 -3.59 -15.19 0.06
N THR A 346 -2.26 -15.32 0.04
CA THR A 346 -1.42 -15.20 1.25
C THR A 346 -0.97 -13.76 1.55
N SER A 347 -1.21 -12.82 0.66
CA SER A 347 -0.91 -11.39 0.83
C SER A 347 -2.19 -10.55 0.94
N VAL A 348 -2.84 -10.25 -0.16
CA VAL A 348 -4.09 -9.47 -0.19
C VAL A 348 -5.19 -10.17 0.59
N GLY A 349 -5.29 -11.49 0.44
CA GLY A 349 -6.23 -12.32 1.20
C GLY A 349 -5.95 -12.40 2.70
N MET A 350 -4.86 -11.86 3.17
CA MET A 350 -4.48 -11.73 4.59
C MET A 350 -4.42 -10.27 5.06
N ASN A 351 -5.27 -9.41 4.52
CA ASN A 351 -5.36 -7.99 4.91
C ASN A 351 -4.09 -7.16 4.63
N GLY A 352 -3.25 -7.58 3.67
CA GLY A 352 -2.06 -6.82 3.23
C GLY A 352 -2.24 -6.22 1.85
N VAL A 353 -1.25 -5.44 1.42
CA VAL A 353 -1.08 -5.02 0.02
C VAL A 353 0.11 -5.79 -0.54
N LEU A 354 -0.06 -6.41 -1.70
CA LEU A 354 1.02 -7.12 -2.38
C LEU A 354 1.90 -6.14 -3.14
N LEU A 355 3.20 -6.19 -2.88
CA LEU A 355 4.24 -5.54 -3.68
C LEU A 355 5.01 -6.63 -4.45
N LEU A 356 4.64 -6.86 -5.71
CA LEU A 356 5.29 -7.85 -6.56
C LEU A 356 6.40 -7.21 -7.39
N ASN A 357 7.62 -7.69 -7.26
CA ASN A 357 8.73 -7.20 -8.06
C ASN A 357 8.79 -7.88 -9.45
N LEU A 358 8.93 -7.05 -10.47
CA LEU A 358 9.07 -7.44 -11.88
C LEU A 358 10.26 -6.70 -12.49
N PRO A 359 11.45 -7.29 -12.45
CA PRO A 359 12.66 -6.60 -12.91
C PRO A 359 12.73 -6.56 -14.44
N PRO A 360 12.88 -5.37 -15.04
CA PRO A 360 13.15 -5.27 -16.47
C PRO A 360 14.51 -5.88 -16.85
N ASN A 361 14.60 -6.46 -18.04
CA ASN A 361 15.79 -7.09 -18.58
C ASN A 361 16.83 -6.06 -19.06
N LYS A 362 18.00 -6.53 -19.55
CA LYS A 362 19.09 -5.67 -20.02
C LYS A 362 18.72 -4.80 -21.22
N GLU A 363 17.72 -5.20 -22.02
CA GLU A 363 17.19 -4.36 -23.09
C GLU A 363 16.35 -3.20 -22.57
N GLY A 364 15.82 -3.29 -21.34
CA GLY A 364 14.88 -2.35 -20.76
C GLY A 364 13.43 -2.73 -21.00
N LYS A 365 13.09 -4.01 -21.03
CA LYS A 365 11.74 -4.55 -21.19
C LYS A 365 11.42 -5.56 -20.08
N LEU A 366 10.15 -5.71 -19.73
CA LEU A 366 9.72 -6.89 -18.99
C LEU A 366 9.94 -8.13 -19.87
N ALA A 367 10.53 -9.16 -19.29
CA ALA A 367 10.82 -10.40 -20.00
C ALA A 367 9.51 -11.15 -20.35
N GLU A 368 9.52 -11.86 -21.48
CA GLU A 368 8.33 -12.58 -21.97
C GLU A 368 7.84 -13.65 -20.96
N ALA A 369 8.76 -14.27 -20.21
CA ALA A 369 8.42 -15.23 -19.18
C ALA A 369 7.58 -14.58 -18.06
N ASP A 370 7.95 -13.36 -17.62
CA ASP A 370 7.22 -12.61 -16.60
C ASP A 370 5.84 -12.18 -17.09
N ILE A 371 5.79 -11.65 -18.33
CA ILE A 371 4.54 -11.23 -18.97
C ILE A 371 3.57 -12.42 -19.11
N LYS A 372 4.06 -13.57 -19.53
CA LYS A 372 3.26 -14.79 -19.66
C LYS A 372 2.67 -15.22 -18.30
N SER A 373 3.47 -15.16 -17.25
CA SER A 373 3.02 -15.49 -15.89
C SER A 373 1.96 -14.49 -15.40
N LEU A 374 2.18 -13.19 -15.58
CA LEU A 374 1.21 -12.15 -15.22
C LEU A 374 -0.13 -12.31 -15.94
N ARG A 375 -0.10 -12.54 -17.24
CA ARG A 375 -1.32 -12.75 -18.04
C ARG A 375 -2.07 -14.01 -17.60
N GLY A 376 -1.35 -15.09 -17.30
CA GLY A 376 -1.93 -16.30 -16.74
C GLY A 376 -2.54 -16.09 -15.35
N PHE A 377 -1.86 -15.34 -14.49
CA PHE A 377 -2.41 -14.93 -13.19
C PHE A 377 -3.72 -14.13 -13.36
N ARG A 378 -3.74 -13.16 -14.27
CA ARG A 378 -4.94 -12.37 -14.54
C ARG A 378 -6.11 -13.23 -15.01
N GLN A 379 -5.85 -14.19 -15.89
CA GLN A 379 -6.87 -15.15 -16.35
C GLN A 379 -7.44 -15.99 -15.22
N LEU A 380 -6.59 -16.51 -14.31
CA LEU A 380 -7.02 -17.25 -13.13
C LEU A 380 -7.82 -16.37 -12.16
N TYR A 381 -7.37 -15.14 -11.95
CA TYR A 381 -8.05 -14.15 -11.12
C TYR A 381 -9.46 -13.87 -11.65
N ASP A 382 -9.58 -13.54 -12.94
CA ASP A 382 -10.87 -13.23 -13.57
C ASP A 382 -11.80 -14.44 -13.55
N ALA A 383 -11.30 -15.63 -13.88
CA ALA A 383 -12.07 -16.86 -13.83
C ALA A 383 -12.60 -17.20 -12.43
N THR A 384 -11.89 -16.72 -11.38
CA THR A 384 -12.27 -16.99 -9.98
C THR A 384 -13.22 -15.91 -9.44
N PHE A 385 -12.89 -14.61 -9.62
CA PHE A 385 -13.51 -13.53 -8.86
C PHE A 385 -14.50 -12.67 -9.64
N THR A 386 -14.73 -12.92 -10.94
CA THR A 386 -15.69 -12.12 -11.73
C THR A 386 -17.12 -12.29 -11.22
N ASP A 387 -17.52 -13.51 -10.89
CA ASP A 387 -18.90 -13.82 -10.51
C ASP A 387 -19.01 -14.23 -9.03
N ASN A 388 -19.51 -13.30 -8.20
CA ASN A 388 -19.87 -13.63 -6.83
C ASN A 388 -21.12 -14.53 -6.84
N LEU A 389 -20.97 -15.78 -6.42
CA LEU A 389 -22.07 -16.77 -6.38
C LEU A 389 -23.21 -16.38 -5.42
N LEU A 390 -22.97 -15.40 -4.51
CA LEU A 390 -24.00 -14.86 -3.62
C LEU A 390 -24.80 -13.71 -4.23
N SER A 391 -24.45 -13.17 -5.40
CA SER A 391 -25.05 -11.97 -6.00
C SER A 391 -26.59 -12.01 -6.10
N ASN A 392 -27.18 -13.20 -6.23
CA ASN A 392 -28.64 -13.41 -6.31
C ASN A 392 -29.21 -14.15 -5.09
N ALA A 393 -28.47 -14.22 -3.98
CA ALA A 393 -28.92 -14.88 -2.77
C ALA A 393 -29.98 -14.04 -2.03
N LYS A 394 -30.96 -14.70 -1.43
CA LYS A 394 -31.80 -14.07 -0.41
C LYS A 394 -31.00 -13.98 0.89
N ILE A 395 -30.77 -12.77 1.37
CA ILE A 395 -30.01 -12.51 2.60
C ILE A 395 -30.96 -12.33 3.77
N THR A 396 -30.67 -12.97 4.88
CA THR A 396 -31.32 -12.72 6.17
C THR A 396 -30.24 -12.36 7.19
N CYS A 397 -30.29 -11.11 7.68
CA CYS A 397 -29.42 -10.57 8.71
C CYS A 397 -30.18 -9.51 9.49
N LYS A 398 -30.02 -9.48 10.81
CA LYS A 398 -30.50 -8.37 11.64
C LYS A 398 -29.47 -7.25 11.57
N VAL A 399 -29.86 -6.11 11.05
CA VAL A 399 -28.99 -4.95 10.89
C VAL A 399 -29.42 -3.80 11.79
N SER A 400 -28.46 -3.00 12.25
CA SER A 400 -28.66 -1.71 12.92
C SER A 400 -28.48 -0.53 11.94
N GLU A 401 -27.66 -0.71 10.90
CA GLU A 401 -27.38 0.29 9.86
C GLU A 401 -27.11 -0.40 8.52
N GLY A 402 -27.51 0.25 7.42
CA GLY A 402 -27.36 -0.29 6.07
C GLY A 402 -28.52 -1.22 5.65
N LYS A 403 -28.39 -1.80 4.46
CA LYS A 403 -29.36 -2.79 3.92
C LYS A 403 -28.62 -4.12 3.77
N PRO A 404 -29.25 -5.29 4.09
CA PRO A 404 -28.57 -6.58 3.97
C PRO A 404 -27.91 -6.83 2.60
N HIS A 405 -28.47 -6.27 1.51
CA HIS A 405 -27.93 -6.44 0.16
C HIS A 405 -26.60 -5.71 -0.07
N ASN A 406 -26.25 -4.71 0.74
CA ASN A 406 -24.99 -3.96 0.62
C ASN A 406 -23.73 -4.83 0.78
N ILE A 407 -23.86 -6.02 1.37
CA ILE A 407 -22.71 -6.92 1.54
C ILE A 407 -22.42 -7.82 0.32
N ILE A 408 -23.21 -7.71 -0.76
CA ILE A 408 -23.03 -8.46 -2.01
C ILE A 408 -23.24 -7.58 -3.25
N ASP A 409 -23.22 -6.27 -3.11
CA ASP A 409 -23.52 -5.31 -4.21
C ASP A 409 -22.27 -4.95 -5.04
N ASN A 410 -21.11 -5.54 -4.71
CA ASN A 410 -19.81 -5.26 -5.31
C ASN A 410 -19.41 -3.78 -5.21
N ASN A 411 -19.83 -3.13 -4.12
CA ASN A 411 -19.52 -1.73 -3.84
C ASN A 411 -18.90 -1.59 -2.45
N TYR A 412 -17.58 -1.54 -2.36
CA TYR A 412 -16.87 -1.39 -1.09
C TYR A 412 -17.26 -0.12 -0.30
N ASP A 413 -17.86 0.88 -0.96
CA ASP A 413 -18.24 2.14 -0.32
C ASP A 413 -19.56 2.05 0.45
N THR A 414 -20.29 0.94 0.32
CA THR A 414 -21.44 0.57 1.15
C THR A 414 -21.04 -0.45 2.21
N SER A 415 -21.73 -0.46 3.34
CA SER A 415 -21.47 -1.44 4.40
C SER A 415 -22.74 -1.69 5.25
N VAL A 416 -22.70 -2.75 6.04
CA VAL A 416 -23.73 -3.13 6.98
C VAL A 416 -23.15 -3.21 8.38
N LEU A 417 -23.81 -2.58 9.36
CA LEU A 417 -23.55 -2.82 10.77
C LEU A 417 -24.61 -3.81 11.28
N PRO A 418 -24.23 -5.06 11.62
CA PRO A 418 -25.17 -6.02 12.15
C PRO A 418 -25.63 -5.66 13.56
N ASN A 419 -26.82 -6.13 13.94
CA ASN A 419 -27.28 -6.04 15.30
C ASN A 419 -26.70 -7.20 16.12
N MET A 420 -25.78 -6.90 17.02
CA MET A 420 -25.08 -7.89 17.85
C MET A 420 -25.63 -8.01 19.30
N LYS A 421 -26.90 -7.74 19.51
CA LYS A 421 -27.50 -7.87 20.87
C LYS A 421 -27.35 -9.26 21.48
N THR A 422 -27.19 -10.30 20.66
CA THR A 422 -26.97 -11.69 21.08
C THR A 422 -25.49 -12.06 21.23
N GLY A 423 -24.56 -11.12 21.02
CA GLY A 423 -23.10 -11.37 21.04
C GLY A 423 -22.51 -11.78 19.70
N GLU A 424 -23.36 -12.19 18.75
CA GLU A 424 -22.92 -12.66 17.43
C GLU A 424 -23.68 -11.95 16.31
N ALA A 425 -23.05 -11.85 15.12
CA ALA A 425 -23.71 -11.45 13.88
C ALA A 425 -23.82 -12.63 12.93
N VAL A 426 -25.05 -12.93 12.50
CA VAL A 426 -25.34 -14.03 11.60
C VAL A 426 -25.85 -13.50 10.28
N PHE A 427 -25.16 -13.88 9.18
CA PHE A 427 -25.54 -13.61 7.80
C PHE A 427 -25.92 -14.93 7.15
N LEU A 428 -27.22 -15.11 6.88
CA LEU A 428 -27.75 -16.29 6.25
C LEU A 428 -28.04 -16.00 4.78
N PHE A 429 -27.48 -16.80 3.89
CA PHE A 429 -27.65 -16.70 2.44
C PHE A 429 -28.43 -17.93 1.95
N LYS A 430 -29.52 -17.68 1.24
CA LYS A 430 -30.31 -18.74 0.58
C LYS A 430 -30.28 -18.53 -0.92
N LEU A 431 -29.65 -19.45 -1.61
CA LEU A 431 -29.49 -19.50 -3.06
C LEU A 431 -30.75 -20.12 -3.73
N LYS A 432 -31.00 -19.76 -5.00
CA LYS A 432 -32.09 -20.36 -5.78
C LYS A 432 -31.88 -21.85 -6.01
N GLN A 433 -30.64 -22.24 -6.27
CA GLN A 433 -30.22 -23.63 -6.50
C GLN A 433 -28.88 -23.87 -5.77
N PRO A 434 -28.48 -25.13 -5.52
CA PRO A 434 -27.16 -25.41 -5.00
C PRO A 434 -26.06 -24.88 -5.95
N VAL A 435 -25.01 -24.31 -5.38
CA VAL A 435 -23.80 -23.87 -6.10
C VAL A 435 -22.58 -24.53 -5.50
N THR A 436 -21.54 -24.68 -6.31
CA THR A 436 -20.27 -25.29 -5.91
C THR A 436 -19.21 -24.21 -5.75
N PHE A 437 -18.50 -24.19 -4.61
CA PHE A 437 -17.54 -23.17 -4.24
C PHE A 437 -16.48 -23.70 -3.27
N ASN A 438 -15.32 -23.06 -3.24
CA ASN A 438 -14.19 -23.39 -2.36
C ASN A 438 -13.41 -22.15 -1.89
N VAL A 439 -13.93 -20.94 -2.16
CA VAL A 439 -13.32 -19.67 -1.74
C VAL A 439 -14.36 -18.78 -1.08
N LEU A 440 -14.02 -18.24 0.08
CA LEU A 440 -14.72 -17.18 0.76
C LEU A 440 -13.91 -15.88 0.67
N SER A 441 -14.56 -14.76 0.33
CA SER A 441 -14.04 -13.41 0.48
C SER A 441 -14.89 -12.66 1.47
N VAL A 442 -14.27 -11.97 2.44
CA VAL A 442 -14.96 -11.07 3.37
C VAL A 442 -14.16 -9.78 3.49
N GLN A 443 -14.84 -8.64 3.56
CA GLN A 443 -14.24 -7.32 3.72
C GLN A 443 -14.95 -6.51 4.79
N GLU A 444 -14.17 -5.85 5.67
CA GLU A 444 -14.68 -4.80 6.54
C GLU A 444 -14.52 -3.42 5.87
N ASP A 445 -15.46 -2.52 6.11
CA ASP A 445 -15.27 -1.09 5.83
C ASP A 445 -14.29 -0.52 6.86
N ILE A 446 -13.01 -0.56 6.52
CA ILE A 446 -11.92 -0.14 7.42
C ILE A 446 -11.95 1.35 7.78
N ARG A 447 -12.74 2.18 7.09
CA ARG A 447 -13.00 3.58 7.50
C ARG A 447 -13.71 3.65 8.85
N LYS A 448 -14.33 2.56 9.27
CA LYS A 448 -14.96 2.40 10.61
C LYS A 448 -14.08 1.60 11.58
N GLY A 449 -12.91 1.13 11.14
CA GLY A 449 -11.94 0.35 11.90
C GLY A 449 -11.95 -1.13 11.59
N GLN A 450 -10.88 -1.84 11.98
CA GLN A 450 -10.79 -3.30 11.92
C GLN A 450 -11.28 -3.90 13.24
N ARG A 451 -12.35 -4.66 13.21
CA ARG A 451 -13.09 -5.03 14.42
C ARG A 451 -13.31 -6.51 14.65
N VAL A 452 -13.29 -7.31 13.58
CA VAL A 452 -13.53 -8.76 13.67
C VAL A 452 -12.30 -9.49 14.22
N GLU A 453 -12.52 -10.40 15.16
CA GLU A 453 -11.49 -11.26 15.78
C GLU A 453 -11.71 -12.75 15.46
N ALA A 454 -12.95 -13.19 15.20
CA ALA A 454 -13.24 -14.55 14.77
C ALA A 454 -14.56 -14.63 14.01
N PHE A 455 -14.58 -15.48 12.98
CA PHE A 455 -15.76 -15.77 12.19
C PHE A 455 -15.73 -17.22 11.65
N THR A 456 -16.89 -17.77 11.35
CA THR A 456 -17.04 -19.14 10.80
C THR A 456 -17.99 -19.12 9.62
N LEU A 457 -17.64 -19.87 8.56
CA LEU A 457 -18.53 -20.17 7.45
C LEU A 457 -19.05 -21.60 7.58
N GLU A 458 -20.36 -21.75 7.48
CA GLU A 458 -21.03 -23.04 7.52
C GLU A 458 -21.92 -23.22 6.30
N VAL A 459 -22.06 -24.46 5.88
CA VAL A 459 -22.95 -24.89 4.80
C VAL A 459 -24.01 -25.83 5.36
N LYS A 460 -25.20 -25.79 4.80
CA LYS A 460 -26.28 -26.71 5.18
C LYS A 460 -26.22 -27.93 4.29
N ASP A 461 -26.04 -29.12 4.88
CA ASP A 461 -25.96 -30.37 4.17
C ASP A 461 -27.34 -30.87 3.66
N ALA A 462 -27.34 -31.95 2.92
CA ALA A 462 -28.57 -32.56 2.37
C ALA A 462 -29.58 -33.02 3.45
N HIS A 463 -29.12 -33.25 4.68
CA HIS A 463 -29.96 -33.63 5.83
C HIS A 463 -30.45 -32.41 6.63
N GLY A 464 -30.15 -31.18 6.16
CA GLY A 464 -30.56 -29.94 6.82
C GLY A 464 -29.69 -29.54 8.00
N LYS A 465 -28.55 -30.21 8.23
CA LYS A 465 -27.62 -29.93 9.32
C LYS A 465 -26.52 -28.97 8.88
N TRP A 466 -26.14 -28.00 9.74
CA TRP A 466 -25.05 -27.11 9.51
C TRP A 466 -23.71 -27.79 9.73
N GLN A 467 -22.81 -27.66 8.76
CA GLN A 467 -21.44 -28.18 8.76
C GLN A 467 -20.46 -27.03 8.56
N LYS A 468 -19.42 -26.99 9.37
CA LYS A 468 -18.35 -25.99 9.23
C LYS A 468 -17.58 -26.23 7.93
N ALA A 469 -17.53 -25.22 7.07
CA ALA A 469 -16.73 -25.24 5.84
C ALA A 469 -15.34 -24.65 6.09
N THR A 470 -15.28 -23.51 6.79
CA THR A 470 -14.00 -22.84 7.16
C THR A 470 -14.21 -21.87 8.33
N GLU A 471 -13.13 -21.40 8.88
CA GLU A 471 -13.12 -20.36 9.92
C GLU A 471 -11.93 -19.41 9.72
N GLY A 472 -12.03 -18.21 10.25
CA GLY A 472 -10.97 -17.22 10.19
C GLY A 472 -10.91 -16.35 11.44
N THR A 473 -9.83 -15.61 11.58
CA THR A 473 -9.59 -14.68 12.68
C THR A 473 -9.98 -13.26 12.29
N THR A 474 -9.02 -12.45 11.84
CA THR A 474 -9.25 -11.06 11.41
C THR A 474 -9.76 -10.99 9.98
N ILE A 475 -10.48 -9.92 9.67
CA ILE A 475 -10.90 -9.59 8.30
C ILE A 475 -10.08 -8.39 7.79
N GLY A 476 -10.36 -7.18 8.26
CA GLY A 476 -9.75 -5.95 7.76
C GLY A 476 -10.22 -5.60 6.34
N HIS A 477 -9.30 -5.03 5.53
CA HIS A 477 -9.65 -4.62 4.17
C HIS A 477 -10.15 -5.81 3.31
N LYS A 478 -9.43 -6.94 3.35
CA LYS A 478 -9.84 -8.16 2.64
C LYS A 478 -9.31 -9.42 3.32
N ARG A 479 -10.19 -10.39 3.47
CA ARG A 479 -9.85 -11.74 3.88
C ARG A 479 -10.32 -12.73 2.84
N LEU A 480 -9.40 -13.58 2.35
CA LEU A 480 -9.68 -14.68 1.45
C LEU A 480 -9.34 -16.01 2.14
N LEU A 481 -10.25 -16.96 2.08
CA LEU A 481 -10.03 -18.31 2.61
C LEU A 481 -10.31 -19.35 1.53
N LYS A 482 -9.35 -20.26 1.31
CA LYS A 482 -9.55 -21.48 0.52
C LYS A 482 -9.95 -22.62 1.46
N PHE A 483 -10.87 -23.47 1.04
CA PHE A 483 -11.34 -24.64 1.80
C PHE A 483 -11.76 -25.76 0.86
N PRO A 484 -11.95 -26.99 1.35
CA PRO A 484 -12.42 -28.10 0.52
C PRO A 484 -13.72 -27.78 -0.21
N LEU A 485 -13.85 -28.24 -1.46
CA LEU A 485 -14.99 -27.96 -2.32
C LEU A 485 -16.32 -28.31 -1.63
N GLN A 486 -17.23 -27.36 -1.62
CA GLN A 486 -18.56 -27.48 -1.04
C GLN A 486 -19.62 -27.30 -2.12
N THR A 487 -20.76 -27.99 -1.98
CA THR A 487 -21.96 -27.73 -2.78
C THR A 487 -23.13 -27.53 -1.82
N ALA A 488 -23.73 -26.34 -1.84
CA ALA A 488 -24.79 -25.99 -0.91
C ALA A 488 -25.80 -25.01 -1.50
N LYS A 489 -27.02 -25.01 -0.96
CA LYS A 489 -28.10 -24.05 -1.24
C LYS A 489 -28.25 -23.00 -0.14
N GLU A 490 -27.87 -23.34 1.08
CA GLU A 490 -27.92 -22.44 2.22
C GLU A 490 -26.53 -22.36 2.84
N VAL A 491 -26.05 -21.11 3.08
CA VAL A 491 -24.75 -20.80 3.65
C VAL A 491 -24.93 -19.81 4.78
N ARG A 492 -24.16 -19.94 5.85
CA ARG A 492 -24.20 -19.09 7.03
C ARG A 492 -22.80 -18.60 7.35
N LEU A 493 -22.61 -17.28 7.38
CA LEU A 493 -21.44 -16.65 7.96
C LEU A 493 -21.82 -16.13 9.34
N THR A 494 -21.09 -16.56 10.37
CA THR A 494 -21.25 -16.11 11.76
C THR A 494 -20.00 -15.37 12.20
N VAL A 495 -20.13 -14.10 12.60
CA VAL A 495 -19.06 -13.33 13.26
C VAL A 495 -19.26 -13.47 14.77
N GLN A 496 -18.31 -14.14 15.44
CA GLN A 496 -18.44 -14.58 16.84
C GLN A 496 -17.72 -13.67 17.82
N GLN A 497 -16.54 -13.15 17.44
CA GLN A 497 -15.73 -12.31 18.32
C GLN A 497 -15.37 -11.00 17.63
N VAL A 498 -15.55 -9.91 18.36
CA VAL A 498 -15.32 -8.56 17.85
C VAL A 498 -14.80 -7.62 18.92
N ARG A 499 -14.12 -6.55 18.52
CA ARG A 499 -13.71 -5.43 19.37
C ARG A 499 -14.81 -4.36 19.51
N ALA A 500 -15.63 -4.22 18.47
CA ALA A 500 -16.84 -3.42 18.40
C ALA A 500 -17.73 -3.98 17.30
N VAL A 501 -18.95 -3.45 17.13
CA VAL A 501 -19.84 -3.85 16.01
C VAL A 501 -19.11 -3.65 14.69
N PRO A 502 -18.86 -4.72 13.91
CA PRO A 502 -18.10 -4.60 12.66
C PRO A 502 -18.93 -3.96 11.56
N ALA A 503 -18.28 -3.26 10.65
CA ALA A 503 -18.89 -2.78 9.42
C ALA A 503 -18.48 -3.73 8.28
N ILE A 504 -19.39 -4.61 7.88
CA ILE A 504 -19.12 -5.55 6.79
C ILE A 504 -19.45 -4.87 5.46
N ALA A 505 -18.42 -4.75 4.59
CA ALA A 505 -18.56 -4.12 3.28
C ALA A 505 -18.97 -5.14 2.22
N GLU A 506 -18.26 -6.29 2.13
CA GLU A 506 -18.52 -7.29 1.11
C GLU A 506 -18.37 -8.72 1.64
N ILE A 507 -19.21 -9.61 1.12
CA ILE A 507 -19.10 -11.07 1.29
C ILE A 507 -19.25 -11.73 -0.08
N GLY A 508 -18.33 -12.61 -0.44
CA GLY A 508 -18.35 -13.34 -1.70
C GLY A 508 -18.03 -14.81 -1.54
N LEU A 509 -18.68 -15.66 -2.33
CA LEU A 509 -18.32 -17.05 -2.53
C LEU A 509 -17.90 -17.25 -3.97
N TYR A 510 -16.82 -17.99 -4.17
CA TYR A 510 -16.22 -18.19 -5.48
C TYR A 510 -15.77 -19.63 -5.68
N HIS A 511 -15.56 -20.00 -6.94
CA HIS A 511 -15.04 -21.30 -7.33
C HIS A 511 -13.67 -21.14 -8.00
N LEU A 512 -12.60 -21.39 -7.25
CA LEU A 512 -11.27 -21.55 -7.81
C LEU A 512 -11.15 -22.96 -8.40
N LYS A 513 -11.06 -23.04 -9.72
CA LYS A 513 -10.79 -24.31 -10.43
C LYS A 513 -9.29 -24.60 -10.36
N GLU A 514 -8.92 -25.79 -9.88
CA GLU A 514 -7.53 -26.25 -9.83
C GLU A 514 -6.99 -26.63 -11.22
#